data_d2c653fa4c13f46ae9202b973df147f6
#
_entry.id   d2c653fa4c13f46ae9202b973df147f6
#
_cell.length_a   1.000
_cell.length_b   1.000
_cell.length_c   1.000
_cell.angle_alpha   90.00
_cell.angle_beta   90.00
_cell.angle_gamma   90.00
#
_symmetry.space_group_name_H-M   'P 1'
#
loop_
_entity.id
_entity.type
_entity.pdbx_description
1 polymer ?
#
loop_
_entity_poly.entity_id
_entity_poly.type
_entity_poly.pdbx_seq_one_letter_code
_entity_poly.pdbx_strand_id
1 'polypeptide(L)'
;MWVRVALNKEAMRIIDNNGSYSMSYIEGGEYEEYYFNEDIAKALENDGFLVDMWNKLDAVFDWGDCDFFLKDKCILFKEWLQSRLDKDCIDEIKEVYKVMLDYANKAIEYDTGMSFDF
;
A
#
# COMPACT_ATOMS: atom_id res chain seq x y z
N MET A 1 3.73 4.85 -10.18
CA MET A 1 3.70 4.30 -8.81
C MET A 1 2.55 3.33 -8.70
N TRP A 2 2.81 2.17 -8.15
CA TRP A 2 1.82 1.10 -8.04
C TRP A 2 1.62 0.70 -6.59
N VAL A 3 0.35 0.47 -6.23
CA VAL A 3 -0.03 -0.17 -4.96
C VAL A 3 -0.78 -1.44 -5.33
N ARG A 4 -0.43 -2.55 -4.68
CA ARG A 4 -1.03 -3.85 -4.95
C ARG A 4 -1.42 -4.54 -3.66
N VAL A 5 -2.44 -5.39 -3.74
CA VAL A 5 -2.86 -6.25 -2.63
C VAL A 5 -2.99 -7.68 -3.14
N ALA A 6 -2.43 -8.61 -2.39
CA ALA A 6 -2.59 -10.04 -2.67
C ALA A 6 -3.96 -10.51 -2.17
N LEU A 7 -4.68 -11.25 -3.02
CA LEU A 7 -5.98 -11.82 -2.68
C LEU A 7 -5.90 -13.30 -2.29
N ASN A 8 -4.73 -13.92 -2.45
CA ASN A 8 -4.48 -15.29 -1.99
C ASN A 8 -3.00 -15.46 -1.63
N LYS A 9 -2.67 -16.61 -1.02
CA LYS A 9 -1.30 -16.90 -0.59
C LYS A 9 -0.33 -17.13 -1.74
N GLU A 10 -0.82 -17.55 -2.90
CA GLU A 10 0.02 -17.75 -4.08
C GLU A 10 0.64 -16.44 -4.54
N ALA A 11 -0.12 -15.35 -4.53
CA ALA A 11 0.39 -14.02 -4.85
C ALA A 11 1.46 -13.56 -3.84
N MET A 12 1.39 -14.01 -2.60
CA MET A 12 2.35 -13.68 -1.54
C MET A 12 3.71 -14.37 -1.71
N ARG A 13 3.76 -15.49 -2.39
CA ARG A 13 5.01 -16.27 -2.53
C ARG A 13 6.15 -15.48 -3.15
N ILE A 14 5.86 -14.57 -4.07
CA ILE A 14 6.89 -13.73 -4.68
C ILE A 14 7.50 -12.80 -3.63
N ILE A 15 6.65 -12.21 -2.81
CA ILE A 15 7.10 -11.28 -1.77
C ILE A 15 8.04 -12.02 -0.81
N ASP A 16 7.65 -13.22 -0.36
CA ASP A 16 8.40 -13.98 0.64
C ASP A 16 9.70 -14.60 0.12
N ASN A 17 9.71 -15.09 -1.12
CA ASN A 17 10.82 -15.91 -1.63
C ASN A 17 11.92 -15.13 -2.33
N ASN A 18 11.59 -14.03 -2.98
CA ASN A 18 12.54 -13.31 -3.85
C ASN A 18 12.93 -11.93 -3.31
N GLY A 19 12.35 -11.49 -2.20
CA GLY A 19 12.49 -10.09 -1.78
C GLY A 19 12.02 -9.12 -2.86
N SER A 20 11.36 -9.61 -3.88
CA SER A 20 10.78 -8.81 -4.93
C SER A 20 9.42 -8.32 -4.47
N TYR A 21 9.26 -7.03 -4.51
CA TYR A 21 8.07 -6.36 -4.00
C TYR A 21 7.07 -6.06 -5.10
N SER A 22 7.33 -6.56 -6.29
CA SER A 22 6.43 -6.45 -7.42
C SER A 22 5.62 -7.73 -7.53
N MET A 23 4.34 -7.67 -7.25
CA MET A 23 3.40 -8.74 -7.55
C MET A 23 3.18 -8.76 -9.06
N SER A 24 4.11 -9.33 -9.81
CA SER A 24 3.90 -9.61 -11.21
C SER A 24 3.19 -10.95 -11.34
N TYR A 25 2.70 -11.23 -12.54
CA TYR A 25 1.94 -12.44 -12.81
C TYR A 25 2.62 -13.69 -12.22
N ILE A 26 1.86 -14.41 -11.40
CA ILE A 26 2.20 -15.74 -10.92
C ILE A 26 1.03 -16.66 -11.24
N GLU A 27 1.33 -17.84 -11.75
CA GLU A 27 0.30 -18.86 -11.95
C GLU A 27 -0.41 -19.17 -10.62
N GLY A 28 -1.73 -19.02 -10.61
CA GLY A 28 -2.55 -19.21 -9.41
C GLY A 28 -2.61 -18.03 -8.46
N GLY A 29 -1.78 -17.01 -8.67
CA GLY A 29 -1.80 -15.79 -7.83
C GLY A 29 -2.89 -14.83 -8.26
N GLU A 30 -3.68 -14.36 -7.30
CA GLU A 30 -4.70 -13.34 -7.51
C GLU A 30 -4.34 -12.09 -6.74
N TYR A 31 -4.43 -10.93 -7.40
CA TYR A 31 -4.13 -9.64 -6.79
C TYR A 31 -4.89 -8.52 -7.49
N GLU A 32 -5.01 -7.39 -6.80
CA GLU A 32 -5.49 -6.13 -7.37
C GLU A 32 -4.38 -5.11 -7.37
N GLU A 33 -4.43 -4.15 -8.29
CA GLU A 33 -3.44 -3.10 -8.39
C GLU A 33 -4.05 -1.76 -8.74
N TYR A 34 -3.37 -0.68 -8.32
CA TYR A 34 -3.78 0.69 -8.57
C TYR A 34 -2.54 1.52 -8.89
N TYR A 35 -2.64 2.33 -9.95
CA TYR A 35 -1.56 3.21 -10.40
C TYR A 35 -1.89 4.67 -10.08
N PHE A 36 -0.90 5.43 -9.64
CA PHE A 36 -0.97 6.88 -9.60
C PHE A 36 0.33 7.49 -10.12
N ASN A 37 0.23 8.73 -10.65
CA ASN A 37 1.35 9.39 -11.32
C ASN A 37 2.20 10.23 -10.36
N GLU A 38 3.25 10.87 -10.90
CA GLU A 38 4.17 11.69 -10.10
C GLU A 38 3.51 12.91 -9.45
N ASP A 39 2.50 13.49 -10.08
CA ASP A 39 1.79 14.64 -9.50
C ASP A 39 1.06 14.24 -8.23
N ILE A 40 0.42 13.08 -8.24
CA ILE A 40 -0.22 12.50 -7.05
C ILE A 40 0.83 12.13 -6.00
N ALA A 41 1.96 11.57 -6.42
CA ALA A 41 3.07 11.24 -5.52
C ALA A 41 3.55 12.48 -4.76
N LYS A 42 3.73 13.60 -5.45
CA LYS A 42 4.10 14.86 -4.82
C LYS A 42 3.03 15.38 -3.85
N ALA A 43 1.77 15.23 -4.21
CA ALA A 43 0.67 15.61 -3.34
C ALA A 43 0.62 14.76 -2.06
N LEU A 44 0.89 13.47 -2.15
CA LEU A 44 1.00 12.57 -0.99
C LEU A 44 2.17 12.99 -0.09
N GLU A 45 3.33 13.28 -0.68
CA GLU A 45 4.50 13.76 0.05
C GLU A 45 4.19 15.07 0.78
N ASN A 46 3.55 16.02 0.12
CA ASN A 46 3.14 17.29 0.71
C ASN A 46 2.11 17.12 1.82
N ASP A 47 1.29 16.06 1.76
CA ASP A 47 0.32 15.72 2.81
C ASP A 47 0.96 15.05 4.03
N GLY A 48 2.26 14.76 3.98
CA GLY A 48 3.00 14.15 5.07
C GLY A 48 2.99 12.62 5.06
N PHE A 49 2.58 12.00 3.96
CA PHE A 49 2.46 10.54 3.88
C PHE A 49 3.76 9.81 4.22
N LEU A 50 4.87 10.21 3.61
CA LEU A 50 6.17 9.55 3.85
C LEU A 50 6.64 9.72 5.28
N VAL A 51 6.49 10.92 5.84
CA VAL A 51 6.87 11.23 7.22
C VAL A 51 6.03 10.45 8.21
N ASP A 52 4.72 10.37 7.99
CA ASP A 52 3.82 9.63 8.86
C ASP A 52 4.06 8.12 8.80
N MET A 53 4.37 7.58 7.62
CA MET A 53 4.71 6.15 7.49
C MET A 53 5.97 5.83 8.29
N TRP A 54 6.98 6.68 8.21
CA TRP A 54 8.18 6.53 9.03
C TRP A 54 7.86 6.58 10.53
N ASN A 55 7.17 7.64 10.97
CA ASN A 55 6.99 7.92 12.40
C ASN A 55 5.97 7.00 13.07
N LYS A 56 4.95 6.55 12.34
CA LYS A 56 3.81 5.82 12.92
C LYS A 56 3.82 4.33 12.60
N LEU A 57 4.36 3.94 11.46
CA LEU A 57 4.39 2.56 10.99
C LEU A 57 5.80 1.97 10.91
N ASP A 58 6.82 2.76 11.23
CA ASP A 58 8.22 2.36 11.09
C ASP A 58 8.52 1.86 9.66
N ALA A 59 7.94 2.54 8.68
CA ALA A 59 8.06 2.19 7.27
C ALA A 59 8.80 3.27 6.50
N VAL A 60 9.94 2.91 5.92
CA VAL A 60 10.77 3.82 5.11
C VAL A 60 10.34 3.68 3.65
N PHE A 61 9.44 4.56 3.23
CA PHE A 61 9.09 4.66 1.80
C PHE A 61 9.99 5.70 1.13
N ASP A 62 10.45 5.35 -0.06
CA ASP A 62 11.19 6.26 -0.91
C ASP A 62 10.75 6.08 -2.37
N TRP A 63 10.77 7.17 -3.14
CA TRP A 63 10.41 7.12 -4.56
C TRP A 63 11.49 6.39 -5.33
N GLY A 64 11.08 5.46 -6.17
CA GLY A 64 12.00 4.59 -6.91
C GLY A 64 12.36 3.31 -6.16
N ASP A 65 11.77 3.10 -5.01
CA ASP A 65 12.00 1.92 -4.18
C ASP A 65 10.71 1.08 -4.05
N CYS A 66 10.85 -0.13 -3.52
CA CYS A 66 9.74 -1.05 -3.30
C CYS A 66 9.66 -1.39 -1.82
N ASP A 67 8.42 -1.56 -1.32
CA ASP A 67 8.18 -1.96 0.06
C ASP A 67 6.90 -2.79 0.13
N PHE A 68 6.69 -3.46 1.26
CA PHE A 68 5.46 -4.22 1.45
C PHE A 68 5.06 -4.25 2.92
N PHE A 69 3.75 -4.42 3.16
CA PHE A 69 3.16 -4.57 4.47
C PHE A 69 2.49 -5.94 4.58
N LEU A 70 2.84 -6.71 5.58
CA LEU A 70 2.08 -7.90 5.96
C LEU A 70 0.87 -7.48 6.79
N LYS A 71 0.01 -8.45 7.12
CA LYS A 71 -1.26 -8.23 7.80
C LYS A 71 -1.17 -7.30 9.02
N ASP A 72 -0.21 -7.54 9.91
CA ASP A 72 -0.08 -6.76 11.14
C ASP A 72 0.16 -5.27 10.85
N LYS A 73 1.01 -4.97 9.88
CA LYS A 73 1.27 -3.59 9.47
C LYS A 73 0.09 -3.00 8.70
N CYS A 74 -0.66 -3.83 7.97
CA CYS A 74 -1.89 -3.40 7.30
C CYS A 74 -2.95 -2.95 8.29
N ILE A 75 -3.03 -3.57 9.47
CA ILE A 75 -3.95 -3.15 10.53
C ILE A 75 -3.60 -1.73 11.00
N LEU A 76 -2.34 -1.44 11.25
CA LEU A 76 -1.87 -0.10 11.62
C LEU A 76 -2.10 0.91 10.50
N PHE A 77 -1.84 0.50 9.27
CA PHE A 77 -2.05 1.33 8.08
C PHE A 77 -3.53 1.69 7.90
N LYS A 78 -4.41 0.72 8.09
CA LYS A 78 -5.86 0.94 8.07
C LYS A 78 -6.27 2.01 9.08
N GLU A 79 -5.79 1.93 10.30
CA GLU A 79 -6.09 2.91 11.34
C GLU A 79 -5.64 4.31 10.94
N TRP A 80 -4.44 4.43 10.40
CA TRP A 80 -3.91 5.70 9.92
C TRP A 80 -4.76 6.26 8.78
N LEU A 81 -5.11 5.42 7.79
CA LEU A 81 -5.94 5.81 6.64
C LEU A 81 -7.31 6.31 7.08
N GLN A 82 -7.96 5.62 8.01
CA GLN A 82 -9.25 6.03 8.55
C GLN A 82 -9.15 7.39 9.24
N SER A 83 -8.13 7.57 10.07
CA SER A 83 -7.87 8.86 10.74
C SER A 83 -7.59 9.97 9.74
N ARG A 84 -6.83 9.67 8.69
CA ARG A 84 -6.48 10.67 7.67
C ARG A 84 -7.67 11.05 6.79
N LEU A 85 -8.54 10.09 6.46
CA LEU A 85 -9.75 10.33 5.67
C LEU A 85 -10.81 11.12 6.45
N ASP A 86 -10.78 11.12 7.78
CA ASP A 86 -11.65 11.94 8.61
C ASP A 86 -11.25 13.43 8.62
N LYS A 87 -10.08 13.76 8.09
CA LYS A 87 -9.58 15.12 7.99
C LYS A 87 -9.70 15.64 6.56
N ASP A 88 -9.63 16.95 6.41
CA ASP A 88 -9.64 17.56 5.09
C ASP A 88 -8.36 17.22 4.33
N CYS A 89 -8.53 16.71 3.11
CA CYS A 89 -7.45 16.51 2.16
C CYS A 89 -7.97 16.77 0.75
N ILE A 90 -7.08 17.03 -0.19
CA ILE A 90 -7.47 17.29 -1.57
C ILE A 90 -8.06 16.01 -2.20
N ASP A 91 -9.00 16.18 -3.14
CA ASP A 91 -9.77 15.06 -3.69
C ASP A 91 -8.90 14.01 -4.36
N GLU A 92 -7.82 14.41 -5.03
CA GLU A 92 -6.90 13.52 -5.73
C GLU A 92 -6.24 12.51 -4.78
N ILE A 93 -5.73 12.95 -3.63
CA ILE A 93 -5.12 12.05 -2.66
C ILE A 93 -6.16 11.31 -1.83
N LYS A 94 -7.33 11.88 -1.64
CA LYS A 94 -8.44 11.20 -0.98
C LYS A 94 -8.82 9.92 -1.71
N GLU A 95 -8.87 9.96 -3.03
CA GLU A 95 -9.12 8.79 -3.88
C GLU A 95 -8.07 7.71 -3.64
N VAL A 96 -6.78 8.08 -3.64
CA VAL A 96 -5.67 7.15 -3.39
C VAL A 96 -5.78 6.52 -2.00
N TYR A 97 -6.06 7.32 -0.98
CA TYR A 97 -6.23 6.82 0.38
C TYR A 97 -7.41 5.85 0.51
N LYS A 98 -8.51 6.09 -0.21
CA LYS A 98 -9.66 5.17 -0.24
C LYS A 98 -9.28 3.83 -0.86
N VAL A 99 -8.53 3.84 -1.94
CA VAL A 99 -8.04 2.60 -2.57
C VAL A 99 -7.09 1.86 -1.63
N MET A 100 -6.16 2.56 -0.99
CA MET A 100 -5.25 1.96 -0.03
C MET A 100 -6.00 1.36 1.16
N LEU A 101 -7.05 2.02 1.63
CA LEU A 101 -7.90 1.50 2.71
C LEU A 101 -8.63 0.23 2.30
N ASP A 102 -9.20 0.19 1.09
CA ASP A 102 -9.82 -1.01 0.54
C ASP A 102 -8.81 -2.17 0.47
N TYR A 103 -7.60 -1.89 0.00
CA TYR A 103 -6.54 -2.89 -0.10
C TYR A 103 -6.05 -3.37 1.28
N ALA A 104 -5.93 -2.47 2.24
CA ALA A 104 -5.58 -2.86 3.61
C ALA A 104 -6.64 -3.78 4.21
N ASN A 105 -7.92 -3.48 4.01
CA ASN A 105 -9.02 -4.35 4.45
C ASN A 105 -8.96 -5.73 3.79
N LYS A 106 -8.66 -5.80 2.50
CA LYS A 106 -8.51 -7.08 1.77
C LYS A 106 -7.32 -7.88 2.27
N ALA A 107 -6.18 -7.23 2.51
CA ALA A 107 -5.00 -7.88 3.08
C ALA A 107 -5.29 -8.49 4.45
N ILE A 108 -6.05 -7.78 5.28
CA ILE A 108 -6.47 -8.28 6.61
C ILE A 108 -7.42 -9.47 6.47
N GLU A 109 -8.44 -9.34 5.61
CA GLU A 109 -9.46 -10.38 5.38
C GLU A 109 -8.84 -11.67 4.86
N TYR A 110 -7.94 -11.58 3.88
CA TYR A 110 -7.32 -12.75 3.26
C TYR A 110 -6.04 -13.21 3.96
N ASP A 111 -5.62 -12.51 5.02
CA ASP A 111 -4.36 -12.77 5.73
C ASP A 111 -3.17 -12.77 4.76
N THR A 112 -3.06 -11.70 4.00
CA THR A 112 -2.03 -11.49 2.98
C THR A 112 -1.25 -10.21 3.25
N GLY A 113 -1.01 -9.42 2.23
CA GLY A 113 -0.27 -8.18 2.36
C GLY A 113 -0.44 -7.26 1.16
N MET A 114 0.14 -6.07 1.29
CA MET A 114 0.18 -5.05 0.25
C MET A 114 1.60 -4.84 -0.20
N SER A 115 1.79 -4.50 -1.46
CA SER A 115 3.08 -4.04 -1.97
C SER A 115 2.98 -2.63 -2.53
N PHE A 116 4.07 -1.89 -2.39
CA PHE A 116 4.20 -0.50 -2.82
C PHE A 116 5.41 -0.41 -3.73
N ASP A 117 5.17 -0.11 -4.99
CA ASP A 117 6.20 0.04 -6.01
C ASP A 117 6.23 1.51 -6.42
N PHE A 118 6.95 2.28 -5.68
CA PHE A 118 7.07 3.72 -5.84
C PHE A 118 8.36 4.08 -6.59
#